data_b0e9cc74d2dd6e7df9bb0aa8beeaf36d
#
_entry.id   b0e9cc74d2dd6e7df9bb0aa8beeaf36d
#
_cell.length_a   1.000
_cell.length_b   1.000
_cell.length_c   1.000
_cell.angle_alpha   90.00
_cell.angle_beta   90.00
_cell.angle_gamma   90.00
#
_symmetry.space_group_name_H-M   'P 1'
#
loop_
_entity.id
_entity.type
_entity.pdbx_description
1 polymer ?
#
loop_
_entity_poly.entity_id
_entity_poly.type
_entity_poly.pdbx_seq_one_letter_code
_entity_poly.pdbx_strand_id
1 'polypeptide(L)'
;MAKVGRPSTYDPVYCTTVVEQGKLGKSITQMAVACNTVRSNFDYWEEMHPEFSAALAHAKQLSQDWWESAGQTGMMTNNFNASVWKHMVASRFRDDYADRKLTEVTGRDGGALQIEAITIDVKDLDPDARDAIKAALLAAAEGQ
;
A
#
# COMPACT_ATOMS: atom_id res chain seq x y z
N MET A 1 17.87 -24.96 19.77
CA MET A 1 17.21 -24.15 20.83
C MET A 1 16.18 -23.26 20.16
N ALA A 2 14.92 -23.46 20.48
CA ALA A 2 13.87 -22.57 20.01
C ALA A 2 14.14 -21.15 20.54
N LYS A 3 14.21 -20.16 19.64
CA LYS A 3 14.26 -18.75 20.01
C LYS A 3 12.94 -18.47 20.77
N VAL A 4 13.03 -18.34 22.08
CA VAL A 4 11.90 -17.82 22.88
C VAL A 4 11.76 -16.35 22.49
N GLY A 5 10.91 -16.09 21.50
CA GLY A 5 10.51 -14.74 21.16
C GLY A 5 9.77 -14.10 22.35
N ARG A 6 9.82 -12.77 22.43
CA ARG A 6 9.00 -12.01 23.39
C ARG A 6 7.57 -12.54 23.32
N PRO A 7 6.90 -12.80 24.47
CA PRO A 7 5.53 -13.30 24.48
C PRO A 7 4.66 -12.43 23.58
N SER A 8 3.85 -13.06 22.72
CA SER A 8 2.88 -12.35 21.89
C SER A 8 1.94 -11.57 22.83
N THR A 9 1.76 -10.28 22.58
CA THR A 9 0.78 -9.45 23.28
C THR A 9 -0.61 -9.59 22.66
N TYR A 10 -0.79 -10.57 21.78
CA TYR A 10 -2.07 -10.86 21.13
C TYR A 10 -3.10 -11.37 22.13
N ASP A 11 -4.30 -10.84 22.02
CA ASP A 11 -5.48 -11.29 22.76
C ASP A 11 -6.63 -11.49 21.77
N PRO A 12 -7.34 -12.65 21.77
CA PRO A 12 -8.50 -12.88 20.90
C PRO A 12 -9.60 -11.81 20.98
N VAL A 13 -9.70 -11.08 22.08
CA VAL A 13 -10.64 -9.95 22.24
C VAL A 13 -10.40 -8.85 21.21
N TYR A 14 -9.19 -8.75 20.67
CA TYR A 14 -8.87 -7.76 19.64
C TYR A 14 -9.63 -7.97 18.34
N CYS A 15 -10.05 -9.21 18.04
CA CYS A 15 -10.94 -9.48 16.91
C CYS A 15 -12.25 -8.71 17.05
N THR A 16 -12.86 -8.71 18.23
CA THR A 16 -14.07 -7.93 18.49
C THR A 16 -13.79 -6.43 18.46
N THR A 17 -12.69 -6.00 19.08
CA THR A 17 -12.31 -4.58 19.16
C THR A 17 -12.15 -3.98 17.75
N VAL A 18 -11.42 -4.63 16.84
CA VAL A 18 -11.22 -4.08 15.48
C VAL A 18 -12.52 -4.02 14.69
N VAL A 19 -13.41 -4.99 14.83
CA VAL A 19 -14.73 -4.97 14.19
C VAL A 19 -15.57 -3.80 14.69
N GLU A 20 -15.63 -3.57 16.00
CA GLU A 20 -16.36 -2.42 16.56
C GLU A 20 -15.78 -1.08 16.11
N GLN A 21 -14.45 -0.98 16.02
CA GLN A 21 -13.80 0.22 15.47
C GLN A 21 -14.08 0.40 13.97
N GLY A 22 -14.14 -0.69 13.21
CA GLY A 22 -14.54 -0.67 11.79
C GLY A 22 -15.91 -0.07 11.58
N LYS A 23 -16.92 -0.44 12.37
CA LYS A 23 -18.28 0.13 12.35
C LYS A 23 -18.31 1.65 12.56
N LEU A 24 -17.27 2.21 13.18
CA LEU A 24 -17.12 3.65 13.41
C LEU A 24 -16.27 4.36 12.35
N GLY A 25 -15.92 3.69 11.26
CA GLY A 25 -15.12 4.25 10.19
C GLY A 25 -13.65 4.49 10.55
N LYS A 26 -13.13 3.84 11.58
CA LYS A 26 -11.78 4.04 12.08
C LYS A 26 -10.72 3.47 11.13
N SER A 27 -9.54 4.10 11.13
CA SER A 27 -8.38 3.61 10.37
C SER A 27 -7.68 2.46 11.10
N ILE A 28 -6.82 1.73 10.37
CA ILE A 28 -5.98 0.68 10.95
C ILE A 28 -5.15 1.22 12.14
N THR A 29 -4.60 2.41 12.01
CA THR A 29 -3.85 3.06 13.12
C THR A 29 -4.74 3.31 14.33
N GLN A 30 -5.96 3.80 14.12
CA GLN A 30 -6.92 4.02 15.21
C GLN A 30 -7.38 2.70 15.84
N MET A 31 -7.53 1.64 15.06
CA MET A 31 -7.83 0.29 15.56
C MET A 31 -6.68 -0.24 16.42
N ALA A 32 -5.42 -0.04 15.99
CA ALA A 32 -4.25 -0.44 16.78
C ALA A 32 -4.18 0.31 18.12
N VAL A 33 -4.46 1.61 18.11
CA VAL A 33 -4.56 2.40 19.35
C VAL A 33 -5.66 1.87 20.28
N ALA A 34 -6.82 1.50 19.74
CA ALA A 34 -7.92 0.89 20.51
C ALA A 34 -7.53 -0.46 21.14
N CYS A 35 -6.64 -1.21 20.50
CA CYS A 35 -6.05 -2.45 21.03
C CYS A 35 -4.83 -2.19 21.94
N ASN A 36 -4.54 -0.94 22.27
CA ASN A 36 -3.37 -0.52 23.05
C ASN A 36 -2.04 -1.05 22.48
N THR A 37 -1.91 -1.01 21.15
CA THR A 37 -0.75 -1.53 20.42
C THR A 37 -0.38 -0.61 19.26
N VAL A 38 0.65 -1.03 18.49
CA VAL A 38 1.13 -0.32 17.31
C VAL A 38 0.77 -1.09 16.04
N ARG A 39 0.67 -0.38 14.92
CA ARG A 39 0.26 -0.95 13.64
C ARG A 39 1.12 -2.14 13.18
N SER A 40 2.42 -2.11 13.44
CA SER A 40 3.32 -3.21 13.06
C SER A 40 2.98 -4.55 13.73
N ASN A 41 2.33 -4.52 14.91
CA ASN A 41 1.85 -5.73 15.54
C ASN A 41 0.65 -6.33 14.80
N PHE A 42 -0.16 -5.51 14.15
CA PHE A 42 -1.27 -6.00 13.32
C PHE A 42 -0.77 -6.81 12.13
N ASP A 43 0.28 -6.35 11.44
CA ASP A 43 0.88 -7.08 10.33
C ASP A 43 1.35 -8.48 10.79
N TYR A 44 2.03 -8.53 11.94
CA TYR A 44 2.44 -9.80 12.55
C TYR A 44 1.26 -10.68 12.98
N TRP A 45 0.21 -10.10 13.57
CA TRP A 45 -0.97 -10.85 14.01
C TRP A 45 -1.82 -11.36 12.84
N GLU A 46 -1.87 -10.62 11.72
CA GLU A 46 -2.53 -11.10 10.49
C GLU A 46 -1.88 -12.39 9.95
N GLU A 47 -0.55 -12.50 10.06
CA GLU A 47 0.17 -13.71 9.63
C GLU A 47 0.00 -14.87 10.60
N MET A 48 0.03 -14.60 11.90
CA MET A 48 0.07 -15.64 12.94
C MET A 48 -1.30 -16.10 13.40
N HIS A 49 -2.34 -15.29 13.24
CA HIS A 49 -3.69 -15.54 13.76
C HIS A 49 -4.74 -15.38 12.65
N PRO A 50 -5.17 -16.48 11.99
CA PRO A 50 -6.16 -16.44 10.91
C PRO A 50 -7.49 -15.78 11.31
N GLU A 51 -7.91 -15.96 12.56
CA GLU A 51 -9.11 -15.33 13.12
C GLU A 51 -8.98 -13.81 13.20
N PHE A 52 -7.78 -13.30 13.52
CA PHE A 52 -7.51 -11.86 13.53
C PHE A 52 -7.47 -11.30 12.10
N SER A 53 -6.85 -12.02 11.18
CA SER A 53 -6.83 -11.67 9.75
C SER A 53 -8.25 -11.52 9.20
N ALA A 54 -9.14 -12.47 9.48
CA ALA A 54 -10.55 -12.41 9.08
C ALA A 54 -11.29 -11.24 9.74
N ALA A 55 -11.10 -11.02 11.02
CA ALA A 55 -11.71 -9.91 11.76
C ALA A 55 -11.24 -8.54 11.24
N LEU A 56 -9.95 -8.39 10.96
CA LEU A 56 -9.39 -7.15 10.44
C LEU A 56 -9.87 -6.87 9.01
N ALA A 57 -9.95 -7.89 8.15
CA ALA A 57 -10.51 -7.75 6.81
C ALA A 57 -11.98 -7.29 6.87
N HIS A 58 -12.78 -7.86 7.75
CA HIS A 58 -14.15 -7.43 7.98
C HIS A 58 -14.23 -5.99 8.53
N ALA A 59 -13.36 -5.64 9.47
CA ALA A 59 -13.29 -4.28 10.01
C ALA A 59 -12.93 -3.24 8.93
N LYS A 60 -12.05 -3.57 7.99
CA LYS A 60 -11.72 -2.72 6.83
C LYS A 60 -12.95 -2.47 5.95
N GLN A 61 -13.74 -3.50 5.66
CA GLN A 61 -14.98 -3.38 4.89
C GLN A 61 -16.02 -2.52 5.62
N LEU A 62 -16.22 -2.73 6.91
CA LEU A 62 -17.13 -1.90 7.73
C LEU A 62 -16.70 -0.44 7.78
N SER A 63 -15.40 -0.18 7.85
CA SER A 63 -14.86 1.18 7.81
C SER A 63 -15.13 1.85 6.46
N GLN A 64 -14.99 1.11 5.36
CA GLN A 64 -15.31 1.62 4.03
C GLN A 64 -16.81 1.91 3.90
N ASP A 65 -17.67 1.00 4.31
CA ASP A 65 -19.12 1.18 4.32
C ASP A 65 -19.55 2.43 5.11
N TRP A 66 -18.94 2.66 6.27
CA TRP A 66 -19.19 3.87 7.06
C TRP A 66 -18.86 5.15 6.27
N TRP A 67 -17.71 5.19 5.59
CA TRP A 67 -17.28 6.35 4.80
C TRP A 67 -18.16 6.55 3.56
N GLU A 68 -18.57 5.49 2.91
CA GLU A 68 -19.49 5.54 1.76
C GLU A 68 -20.87 6.04 2.20
N SER A 69 -21.41 5.53 3.30
CA SER A 69 -22.66 5.99 3.87
C SER A 69 -22.63 7.47 4.30
N ALA A 70 -21.51 7.90 4.89
CA ALA A 70 -21.29 9.31 5.24
C ALA A 70 -21.27 10.21 4.00
N GLY A 71 -20.66 9.76 2.90
CA GLY A 71 -20.69 10.48 1.62
C GLY A 71 -22.08 10.56 1.02
N GLN A 72 -22.82 9.46 1.02
CA GLN A 72 -24.20 9.41 0.53
C GLN A 72 -25.11 10.37 1.31
N THR A 73 -25.03 10.33 2.63
CA THR A 73 -25.79 11.26 3.50
C THR A 73 -25.34 12.70 3.29
N GLY A 74 -24.03 12.92 3.17
CA GLY A 74 -23.44 14.24 2.99
C GLY A 74 -23.90 14.96 1.74
N MET A 75 -24.12 14.23 0.63
CA MET A 75 -24.63 14.81 -0.60
C MET A 75 -26.00 15.50 -0.44
N MET A 76 -26.74 15.12 0.60
CA MET A 76 -28.06 15.70 0.92
C MET A 76 -27.98 16.83 1.94
N THR A 77 -26.79 17.22 2.38
CA THR A 77 -26.59 18.25 3.43
C THR A 77 -25.75 19.41 2.94
N ASN A 78 -26.04 20.63 3.44
CA ASN A 78 -25.33 21.84 3.02
C ASN A 78 -23.94 22.00 3.68
N ASN A 79 -23.66 21.26 4.76
CA ASN A 79 -22.42 21.37 5.54
C ASN A 79 -21.41 20.26 5.25
N PHE A 80 -21.60 19.52 4.17
CA PHE A 80 -20.69 18.44 3.78
C PHE A 80 -19.47 18.97 3.04
N ASN A 81 -18.27 18.64 3.54
CA ASN A 81 -17.03 18.94 2.86
C ASN A 81 -16.64 17.81 1.90
N ALA A 82 -17.18 17.88 0.69
CA ALA A 82 -16.97 16.90 -0.36
C ALA A 82 -15.47 16.74 -0.73
N SER A 83 -14.68 17.83 -0.69
CA SER A 83 -13.25 17.76 -1.01
C SER A 83 -12.47 16.98 0.02
N VAL A 84 -12.73 17.21 1.31
CA VAL A 84 -12.09 16.43 2.40
C VAL A 84 -12.51 14.98 2.33
N TRP A 85 -13.80 14.72 2.14
CA TRP A 85 -14.32 13.36 2.01
C TRP A 85 -13.67 12.62 0.85
N LYS A 86 -13.64 13.22 -0.35
CA LYS A 86 -13.02 12.63 -1.55
C LYS A 86 -11.54 12.30 -1.28
N HIS A 87 -10.80 13.22 -0.67
CA HIS A 87 -9.39 13.01 -0.34
C HIS A 87 -9.21 11.84 0.63
N MET A 88 -10.05 11.76 1.66
CA MET A 88 -9.98 10.70 2.67
C MET A 88 -10.28 9.33 2.08
N VAL A 89 -11.35 9.17 1.30
CA VAL A 89 -11.68 7.87 0.69
C VAL A 89 -10.65 7.44 -0.34
N ALA A 90 -10.14 8.36 -1.17
CA ALA A 90 -9.11 8.07 -2.15
C ALA A 90 -7.78 7.64 -1.52
N SER A 91 -7.41 8.20 -0.37
CA SER A 91 -6.18 7.85 0.34
C SER A 91 -6.29 6.54 1.13
N ARG A 92 -7.48 6.22 1.66
CA ARG A 92 -7.72 5.05 2.53
C ARG A 92 -8.14 3.81 1.75
N PHE A 93 -8.96 3.97 0.71
CA PHE A 93 -9.57 2.89 -0.08
C PHE A 93 -9.11 2.99 -1.54
N ARG A 94 -7.80 2.83 -1.73
CA ARG A 94 -7.14 3.06 -3.03
C ARG A 94 -7.63 2.14 -4.14
N ASP A 95 -8.04 0.94 -3.81
CA ASP A 95 -8.49 -0.04 -4.80
C ASP A 95 -9.75 0.42 -5.52
N ASP A 96 -10.66 1.09 -4.78
CA ASP A 96 -11.95 1.54 -5.31
C ASP A 96 -11.96 3.02 -5.69
N TYR A 97 -11.21 3.88 -4.99
CA TYR A 97 -11.32 5.34 -5.06
C TYR A 97 -10.05 6.08 -5.48
N ALA A 98 -8.94 5.39 -5.76
CA ALA A 98 -7.75 6.10 -6.23
C ALA A 98 -8.00 6.79 -7.57
N ASP A 99 -7.74 8.08 -7.64
CA ASP A 99 -7.68 8.82 -8.91
C ASP A 99 -6.52 8.25 -9.75
N ARG A 100 -6.82 7.36 -10.68
CA ARG A 100 -5.85 6.90 -11.69
C ARG A 100 -5.65 8.03 -12.68
N LYS A 101 -4.61 8.82 -12.49
CA LYS A 101 -4.14 9.73 -13.53
C LYS A 101 -3.49 8.87 -14.62
N LEU A 102 -4.20 8.67 -15.72
CA LEU A 102 -3.59 8.22 -16.96
C LEU A 102 -2.71 9.38 -17.46
N THR A 103 -1.40 9.28 -17.24
CA THR A 103 -0.44 10.17 -17.88
C THR A 103 -0.10 9.53 -19.21
N GLU A 104 -0.73 10.01 -20.29
CA GLU A 104 -0.34 9.63 -21.64
C GLU A 104 0.95 10.39 -21.97
N VAL A 105 2.06 9.67 -22.07
CA VAL A 105 3.35 10.25 -22.49
C VAL A 105 3.44 10.07 -24.00
N THR A 106 3.21 11.18 -24.72
CA THR A 106 3.32 11.21 -26.18
C THR A 106 4.62 11.88 -26.61
N GLY A 107 5.11 11.53 -27.78
CA GLY A 107 6.19 12.23 -28.45
C GLY A 107 5.77 13.63 -28.92
N ARG A 108 6.69 14.33 -29.59
CA ARG A 108 6.43 15.66 -30.14
C ARG A 108 5.20 15.63 -31.05
N ASP A 109 4.33 16.63 -30.90
CA ASP A 109 3.08 16.82 -31.67
C ASP A 109 2.04 15.67 -31.48
N GLY A 110 2.08 14.97 -30.32
CA GLY A 110 1.12 13.88 -30.04
C GLY A 110 1.42 12.56 -30.73
N GLY A 111 2.58 12.45 -31.38
CA GLY A 111 3.02 11.22 -32.03
C GLY A 111 3.59 10.18 -31.07
N ALA A 112 4.01 9.04 -31.62
CA ALA A 112 4.66 7.99 -30.84
C ALA A 112 5.98 8.46 -30.21
N LEU A 113 6.27 8.04 -28.98
CA LEU A 113 7.58 8.25 -28.36
C LEU A 113 8.65 7.52 -29.20
N GLN A 114 9.56 8.29 -29.77
CA GLN A 114 10.73 7.70 -30.43
C GLN A 114 11.81 7.48 -29.37
N ILE A 115 12.03 6.24 -29.00
CA ILE A 115 13.13 5.82 -28.14
C ILE A 115 14.26 5.37 -29.07
N GLU A 116 15.26 6.22 -29.22
CA GLU A 116 16.51 5.79 -29.87
C GLU A 116 17.29 4.90 -28.90
N ALA A 117 17.24 3.61 -29.12
CA ALA A 117 18.11 2.68 -28.43
C ALA A 117 19.53 2.78 -29.06
N ILE A 118 20.45 3.36 -28.31
CA ILE A 118 21.87 3.31 -28.69
C ILE A 118 22.36 1.89 -28.40
N THR A 119 22.44 1.08 -29.45
CA THR A 119 23.06 -0.25 -29.34
C THR A 119 24.54 -0.08 -29.61
N ILE A 120 25.38 -0.24 -28.61
CA ILE A 120 26.83 -0.27 -28.73
C ILE A 120 27.24 -1.73 -28.88
N ASP A 121 27.82 -2.08 -30.03
CA ASP A 121 28.41 -3.42 -30.21
C ASP A 121 29.67 -3.51 -29.34
N VAL A 122 29.72 -4.50 -28.46
CA VAL A 122 30.87 -4.75 -27.57
C VAL A 122 32.18 -4.90 -28.36
N LYS A 123 32.09 -5.28 -29.66
CA LYS A 123 33.27 -5.40 -30.56
C LYS A 123 33.89 -4.06 -30.92
N ASP A 124 33.09 -2.98 -30.88
CA ASP A 124 33.56 -1.63 -31.24
C ASP A 124 34.13 -0.86 -30.01
N LEU A 125 34.06 -1.45 -28.81
CA LEU A 125 34.68 -0.91 -27.61
C LEU A 125 36.17 -1.27 -27.55
N ASP A 126 36.97 -0.34 -27.06
CA ASP A 126 38.37 -0.65 -26.73
C ASP A 126 38.46 -1.73 -25.62
N PRO A 127 39.60 -2.44 -25.49
CA PRO A 127 39.75 -3.53 -24.53
C PRO A 127 39.49 -3.09 -23.06
N ASP A 128 39.95 -1.90 -22.67
CA ASP A 128 39.80 -1.41 -21.33
C ASP A 128 38.34 -1.10 -20.96
N ALA A 129 37.60 -0.55 -21.93
CA ALA A 129 36.17 -0.30 -21.78
C ALA A 129 35.35 -1.61 -21.68
N ARG A 130 35.73 -2.64 -22.42
CA ARG A 130 35.11 -3.97 -22.34
C ARG A 130 35.30 -4.60 -20.98
N ASP A 131 36.54 -4.53 -20.46
CA ASP A 131 36.86 -5.11 -19.15
C ASP A 131 36.17 -4.37 -18.01
N ALA A 132 36.04 -3.05 -18.09
CA ALA A 132 35.31 -2.25 -17.13
C ALA A 132 33.80 -2.59 -17.10
N ILE A 133 33.17 -2.75 -18.28
CA ILE A 133 31.76 -3.15 -18.38
C ILE A 133 31.56 -4.57 -17.85
N LYS A 134 32.46 -5.49 -18.18
CA LYS A 134 32.40 -6.87 -17.69
C LYS A 134 32.51 -6.94 -16.17
N ALA A 135 33.42 -6.18 -15.59
CA ALA A 135 33.59 -6.10 -14.13
C ALA A 135 32.34 -5.53 -13.45
N ALA A 136 31.72 -4.48 -14.02
CA ALA A 136 30.51 -3.89 -13.51
C ALA A 136 29.32 -4.86 -13.55
N LEU A 137 29.16 -5.62 -14.64
CA LEU A 137 28.13 -6.63 -14.77
C LEU A 137 28.29 -7.80 -13.80
N LEU A 138 29.53 -8.25 -13.56
CA LEU A 138 29.81 -9.31 -12.58
C LEU A 138 29.51 -8.82 -11.16
N ALA A 139 29.91 -7.61 -10.80
CA ALA A 139 29.60 -7.02 -9.49
C ALA A 139 28.07 -6.87 -9.27
N ALA A 140 27.33 -6.50 -10.30
CA ALA A 140 25.86 -6.41 -10.23
C ALA A 140 25.19 -7.78 -10.04
N ALA A 141 25.76 -8.85 -10.61
CA ALA A 141 25.24 -10.22 -10.48
C ALA A 141 25.50 -10.83 -9.10
N GLU A 142 26.57 -10.41 -8.40
CA GLU A 142 26.93 -10.90 -7.06
C GLU A 142 26.19 -10.16 -5.92
N GLY A 143 25.48 -9.07 -6.23
CA GLY A 143 24.77 -8.23 -5.27
C GLY A 143 23.28 -8.56 -5.10
N GLN A 144 22.77 -9.70 -5.62
CA GLN A 144 21.38 -10.13 -5.43
C GLN A 144 21.27 -11.30 -4.44
#